data_b2a83a0c24d616f57115f398a6c026f4
#
_entry.id   b2a83a0c24d616f57115f398a6c026f4
#
_cell.length_a   1.000
_cell.length_b   1.000
_cell.length_c   1.000
_cell.angle_alpha   90.00
_cell.angle_beta   90.00
_cell.angle_gamma   90.00
#
_symmetry.space_group_name_H-M   'P 1'
#
loop_
_entity.id
_entity.type
_entity.pdbx_description
1 polymer ?
#
loop_
_entity_poly.entity_id
_entity_poly.type
_entity_poly.pdbx_seq_one_letter_code
_entity_poly.pdbx_strand_id
1 'polypeptide(L)'
;MKFKHIALMSLALAASFSSCSDYLEQEPPSSLPSDGFFTSEAKVKAAADQFYGDVLPGHANWSYGLYAGDVNTDNQINWNGDGKFATGLWKTANDNGNWSWNNIRNINYQLNSILEAQKAGKISGSEAIINQYIGEIYFMRAYCYFDMLQKWGDLPIVTEAFPDNEEILVAANKRQPCNEVARFIMEDLDKAISLMQDGFDKNHTRISPDAARLFKSRVALYEGSWLTYFAGTAFVPNGEGWPGKAKEYNANYQYPTGSVDAEAKYFLQESAKAAEMV
;
A
#
# COMPACT_ATOMS: atom_id res chain seq x y z
N MET A 1 -59.62 42.96 -3.46
CA MET A 1 -58.83 42.19 -2.43
C MET A 1 -58.14 40.94 -2.95
N LYS A 2 -58.45 40.42 -4.11
CA LYS A 2 -57.89 39.14 -4.61
C LYS A 2 -56.45 39.21 -5.21
N PHE A 3 -56.06 40.34 -5.78
CA PHE A 3 -54.73 40.50 -6.42
C PHE A 3 -53.59 40.61 -5.42
N LYS A 4 -53.81 41.18 -4.23
CA LYS A 4 -52.74 41.30 -3.21
C LYS A 4 -52.37 39.96 -2.57
N HIS A 5 -53.32 39.04 -2.47
CA HIS A 5 -53.01 37.69 -1.93
C HIS A 5 -52.32 36.80 -2.93
N ILE A 6 -52.57 36.96 -4.23
CA ILE A 6 -51.88 36.22 -5.29
C ILE A 6 -50.42 36.68 -5.37
N ALA A 7 -50.15 37.99 -5.27
CA ALA A 7 -48.79 38.52 -5.25
C ALA A 7 -47.98 38.08 -4.00
N LEU A 8 -48.62 37.97 -2.83
CA LEU A 8 -47.97 37.45 -1.62
C LEU A 8 -47.70 35.95 -1.72
N MET A 9 -48.59 35.20 -2.33
CA MET A 9 -48.42 33.75 -2.53
C MET A 9 -47.32 33.41 -3.54
N SER A 10 -47.19 34.21 -4.62
CA SER A 10 -46.11 34.03 -5.58
C SER A 10 -44.74 34.44 -5.01
N LEU A 11 -44.67 35.42 -4.12
CA LEU A 11 -43.42 35.81 -3.45
C LEU A 11 -43.00 34.77 -2.41
N ALA A 12 -43.95 34.13 -1.71
CA ALA A 12 -43.65 33.02 -0.78
C ALA A 12 -43.20 31.74 -1.52
N LEU A 13 -43.74 31.46 -2.70
CA LEU A 13 -43.29 30.33 -3.53
C LEU A 13 -41.90 30.55 -4.14
N ALA A 14 -41.53 31.77 -4.49
CA ALA A 14 -40.18 32.09 -5.00
C ALA A 14 -39.09 32.00 -3.92
N ALA A 15 -39.43 32.25 -2.65
CA ALA A 15 -38.48 32.12 -1.53
C ALA A 15 -38.20 30.66 -1.11
N SER A 16 -39.07 29.71 -1.52
CA SER A 16 -38.83 28.28 -1.24
C SER A 16 -37.89 27.57 -2.22
N PHE A 17 -37.47 28.23 -3.31
CA PHE A 17 -36.52 27.69 -4.24
C PHE A 17 -35.07 28.09 -3.98
N SER A 18 -34.79 28.92 -2.95
CA SER A 18 -33.41 29.17 -2.49
C SER A 18 -32.99 28.12 -1.46
N SER A 19 -33.34 26.86 -1.70
CA SER A 19 -32.98 25.76 -0.82
C SER A 19 -31.56 25.27 -1.13
N CYS A 20 -30.66 25.58 -0.24
CA CYS A 20 -29.55 24.72 0.21
C CYS A 20 -28.82 23.89 -0.86
N SER A 21 -28.08 24.56 -1.76
CA SER A 21 -26.99 23.91 -2.49
C SER A 21 -25.94 23.37 -1.49
N ASP A 22 -25.66 24.12 -0.42
CA ASP A 22 -24.67 23.74 0.60
C ASP A 22 -24.97 22.43 1.35
N TYR A 23 -26.25 22.03 1.45
CA TYR A 23 -26.59 20.76 2.12
C TYR A 23 -26.36 19.54 1.23
N LEU A 24 -26.48 19.69 -0.09
CA LEU A 24 -26.26 18.63 -1.05
C LEU A 24 -24.78 18.50 -1.44
N GLU A 25 -23.97 19.52 -1.17
CA GLU A 25 -22.53 19.55 -1.42
C GLU A 25 -21.70 19.16 -0.17
N GLN A 26 -22.34 18.82 0.95
CA GLN A 26 -21.60 18.29 2.09
C GLN A 26 -21.02 16.92 1.76
N GLU A 27 -19.69 16.85 1.75
CA GLU A 27 -18.99 15.58 1.65
C GLU A 27 -19.43 14.65 2.80
N PRO A 28 -19.67 13.35 2.54
CA PRO A 28 -20.03 12.41 3.59
C PRO A 28 -18.99 12.45 4.71
N PRO A 29 -19.39 12.39 5.99
CA PRO A 29 -18.46 12.38 7.14
C PRO A 29 -17.45 11.21 7.12
N SER A 30 -17.72 10.19 6.30
CA SER A 30 -16.86 9.01 6.06
C SER A 30 -15.98 9.15 4.81
N SER A 31 -16.00 10.29 4.12
CA SER A 31 -15.09 10.50 2.98
C SER A 31 -13.65 10.64 3.47
N LEU A 32 -12.71 10.17 2.64
CA LEU A 32 -11.29 10.42 2.83
C LEU A 32 -11.06 11.94 2.97
N PRO A 33 -10.02 12.39 3.71
CA PRO A 33 -9.80 13.81 3.95
C PRO A 33 -9.84 14.62 2.65
N SER A 34 -10.68 15.65 2.61
CA SER A 34 -10.81 16.53 1.44
C SER A 34 -9.52 17.30 1.14
N ASP A 35 -9.42 17.80 -0.08
CA ASP A 35 -8.37 18.72 -0.50
C ASP A 35 -8.19 19.84 0.53
N GLY A 36 -6.97 20.01 1.07
CA GLY A 36 -6.69 20.99 2.11
C GLY A 36 -6.83 20.49 3.55
N PHE A 37 -7.07 19.19 3.77
CA PHE A 37 -7.08 18.63 5.13
C PHE A 37 -5.72 18.72 5.81
N PHE A 38 -4.63 18.40 5.11
CA PHE A 38 -3.28 18.36 5.69
C PHE A 38 -2.68 19.76 5.82
N THR A 39 -2.95 20.43 6.94
CA THR A 39 -2.50 21.80 7.25
C THR A 39 -1.54 21.88 8.42
N SER A 40 -1.24 20.77 9.10
CA SER A 40 -0.33 20.75 10.25
C SER A 40 0.37 19.40 10.40
N GLU A 41 1.54 19.41 11.03
CA GLU A 41 2.30 18.24 11.44
C GLU A 41 1.44 17.20 12.19
N ALA A 42 0.57 17.67 13.11
CA ALA A 42 -0.31 16.79 13.88
C ALA A 42 -1.27 15.99 13.00
N LYS A 43 -1.75 16.56 11.88
CA LYS A 43 -2.62 15.84 10.93
C LYS A 43 -1.84 14.81 10.12
N VAL A 44 -0.61 15.10 9.73
CA VAL A 44 0.29 14.14 9.06
C VAL A 44 0.62 13.00 10.02
N LYS A 45 0.91 13.31 11.29
CA LYS A 45 1.09 12.30 12.34
C LYS A 45 -0.12 11.39 12.47
N ALA A 46 -1.33 11.95 12.54
CA ALA A 46 -2.56 11.17 12.67
C ALA A 46 -2.77 10.20 11.50
N ALA A 47 -2.42 10.61 10.27
CA ALA A 47 -2.43 9.73 9.10
C ALA A 47 -1.44 8.56 9.24
N ALA A 48 -0.20 8.84 9.65
CA ALA A 48 0.79 7.79 9.90
C ALA A 48 0.33 6.85 11.02
N ASP A 49 -0.18 7.38 12.14
CA ASP A 49 -0.65 6.59 13.29
C ASP A 49 -1.79 5.63 12.91
N GLN A 50 -2.70 6.05 12.03
CA GLN A 50 -3.78 5.20 11.52
C GLN A 50 -3.23 3.93 10.88
N PHE A 51 -2.20 4.05 10.04
CA PHE A 51 -1.66 2.90 9.31
C PHE A 51 -0.95 1.87 10.19
N TYR A 52 -0.51 2.24 11.40
CA TYR A 52 0.01 1.25 12.35
C TYR A 52 -1.05 0.22 12.73
N GLY A 53 -2.31 0.65 12.93
CA GLY A 53 -3.41 -0.25 13.24
C GLY A 53 -3.98 -0.99 12.03
N ASP A 54 -3.97 -0.35 10.85
CA ASP A 54 -4.60 -0.88 9.65
C ASP A 54 -3.70 -1.86 8.89
N VAL A 55 -2.37 -1.72 9.00
CA VAL A 55 -1.40 -2.42 8.17
C VAL A 55 -0.56 -3.43 8.94
N LEU A 56 -0.05 -3.04 10.12
CA LEU A 56 0.87 -3.90 10.85
C LEU A 56 0.13 -4.94 11.70
N PRO A 57 0.68 -6.17 11.81
CA PRO A 57 0.08 -7.19 12.67
C PRO A 57 0.15 -6.77 14.14
N GLY A 58 -0.97 -6.91 14.84
CA GLY A 58 -1.09 -6.52 16.25
C GLY A 58 -1.28 -7.72 17.17
N HIS A 59 -1.02 -7.49 18.47
CA HIS A 59 -1.25 -8.46 19.55
C HIS A 59 -2.68 -8.42 20.10
N ALA A 60 -3.59 -7.74 19.48
CA ALA A 60 -4.77 -7.15 20.10
C ALA A 60 -5.88 -8.13 20.47
N ASN A 61 -5.70 -9.43 20.38
CA ASN A 61 -6.78 -10.34 20.75
C ASN A 61 -6.29 -11.69 21.19
N TRP A 62 -7.19 -12.45 21.71
CA TRP A 62 -6.94 -13.80 22.18
C TRP A 62 -6.77 -14.85 21.05
N SER A 63 -6.73 -14.45 19.80
CA SER A 63 -6.20 -15.25 18.69
C SER A 63 -4.68 -15.18 18.56
N TYR A 64 -4.02 -14.69 19.59
CA TYR A 64 -2.56 -14.65 19.75
C TYR A 64 -1.77 -13.71 18.82
N GLY A 65 -2.42 -12.91 17.99
CA GLY A 65 -1.72 -11.90 17.19
C GLY A 65 -0.51 -12.44 16.44
N LEU A 66 0.66 -11.87 16.69
CA LEU A 66 1.93 -12.31 16.07
C LEU A 66 2.30 -13.77 16.39
N TYR A 67 1.87 -14.31 17.52
CA TYR A 67 2.10 -15.71 17.88
C TYR A 67 1.42 -16.69 16.90
N ALA A 68 0.31 -16.30 16.31
CA ALA A 68 -0.38 -17.09 15.30
C ALA A 68 0.21 -16.95 13.88
N GLY A 69 1.28 -16.17 13.71
CA GLY A 69 1.91 -15.95 12.41
C GLY A 69 2.44 -17.20 11.73
N ASP A 70 2.82 -18.20 12.51
CA ASP A 70 3.29 -19.49 12.01
C ASP A 70 2.18 -20.55 11.86
N VAL A 71 0.93 -20.20 12.18
CA VAL A 71 -0.21 -21.11 11.94
C VAL A 71 -0.34 -21.36 10.44
N ASN A 72 -0.59 -22.63 10.07
CA ASN A 72 -0.61 -23.11 8.70
C ASN A 72 0.78 -23.20 8.03
N THR A 73 1.83 -23.27 8.82
CA THR A 73 3.17 -23.68 8.38
C THR A 73 3.50 -25.07 8.95
N ASP A 74 4.69 -25.58 8.66
CA ASP A 74 5.23 -26.81 9.25
C ASP A 74 5.65 -26.65 10.72
N ASN A 75 5.71 -25.42 11.22
CA ASN A 75 6.12 -25.11 12.59
C ASN A 75 4.95 -25.09 13.58
N GLN A 76 3.74 -24.74 13.12
CA GLN A 76 2.60 -24.53 14.02
C GLN A 76 1.27 -24.89 13.36
N ILE A 77 0.49 -25.70 14.05
CA ILE A 77 -0.91 -26.02 13.69
C ILE A 77 -1.89 -25.18 14.50
N ASN A 78 -3.06 -24.96 13.92
CA ASN A 78 -4.16 -24.30 14.61
C ASN A 78 -4.77 -25.22 15.68
N TRP A 79 -5.44 -24.61 16.68
CA TRP A 79 -6.23 -25.31 17.70
C TRP A 79 -7.22 -26.33 17.13
N ASN A 80 -7.87 -26.03 16.02
CA ASN A 80 -8.83 -26.92 15.34
C ASN A 80 -8.17 -27.89 14.35
N GLY A 81 -6.86 -28.05 14.40
CA GLY A 81 -6.09 -28.74 13.38
C GLY A 81 -5.88 -27.85 12.16
N ASP A 82 -5.05 -28.29 11.24
CA ASP A 82 -4.71 -27.55 10.05
C ASP A 82 -5.16 -28.28 8.79
N GLY A 83 -6.21 -27.76 8.16
CA GLY A 83 -6.71 -28.32 6.91
C GLY A 83 -5.74 -28.17 5.73
N LYS A 84 -4.74 -27.24 5.82
CA LYS A 84 -3.79 -26.99 4.74
C LYS A 84 -2.94 -28.22 4.42
N PHE A 85 -2.48 -28.93 5.46
CA PHE A 85 -1.62 -30.10 5.29
C PHE A 85 -2.37 -31.43 5.27
N ALA A 86 -3.70 -31.41 5.47
CA ALA A 86 -4.50 -32.63 5.36
C ALA A 86 -4.77 -32.98 3.89
N THR A 87 -4.63 -34.27 3.55
CA THR A 87 -4.79 -34.77 2.19
C THR A 87 -6.11 -34.33 1.57
N GLY A 88 -6.06 -33.66 0.41
CA GLY A 88 -7.22 -33.23 -0.37
C GLY A 88 -7.96 -32.00 0.17
N LEU A 89 -7.50 -31.37 1.24
CA LEU A 89 -8.13 -30.17 1.81
C LEU A 89 -7.53 -28.86 1.26
N TRP A 90 -6.29 -28.87 0.78
CA TRP A 90 -5.74 -27.73 0.06
C TRP A 90 -6.37 -27.62 -1.32
N LYS A 91 -7.16 -26.59 -1.51
CA LYS A 91 -7.80 -26.29 -2.80
C LYS A 91 -7.59 -24.83 -3.13
N THR A 92 -7.42 -24.53 -4.42
CA THR A 92 -7.48 -23.15 -4.88
C THR A 92 -8.88 -22.61 -4.62
N ALA A 93 -9.00 -21.51 -3.91
CA ALA A 93 -10.27 -20.85 -3.67
C ALA A 93 -10.89 -20.37 -4.98
N ASN A 94 -12.22 -20.46 -5.09
CA ASN A 94 -12.96 -19.95 -6.24
C ASN A 94 -13.13 -18.42 -6.18
N ASP A 95 -12.91 -17.82 -5.02
CA ASP A 95 -12.95 -16.38 -4.79
C ASP A 95 -11.56 -15.85 -4.41
N ASN A 96 -11.35 -14.59 -4.66
CA ASN A 96 -10.08 -13.90 -4.44
C ASN A 96 -10.16 -12.99 -3.22
N GLY A 97 -10.74 -13.45 -2.11
CA GLY A 97 -10.91 -12.64 -0.89
C GLY A 97 -9.64 -11.95 -0.38
N ASN A 98 -8.46 -12.40 -0.82
CA ASN A 98 -7.16 -11.80 -0.49
C ASN A 98 -6.66 -10.77 -1.53
N TRP A 99 -7.37 -10.58 -2.65
CA TRP A 99 -7.05 -9.57 -3.66
C TRP A 99 -7.63 -8.21 -3.25
N SER A 100 -7.14 -7.66 -2.16
CA SER A 100 -7.61 -6.39 -1.61
C SER A 100 -6.59 -5.28 -1.80
N TRP A 101 -7.04 -4.16 -2.35
CA TRP A 101 -6.23 -2.95 -2.58
C TRP A 101 -6.59 -1.82 -1.61
N ASN A 102 -7.45 -2.07 -0.62
CA ASN A 102 -7.98 -1.03 0.26
C ASN A 102 -6.88 -0.26 1.00
N ASN A 103 -5.93 -0.96 1.62
CA ASN A 103 -4.85 -0.31 2.34
C ASN A 103 -3.93 0.47 1.39
N ILE A 104 -3.56 -0.10 0.25
CA ILE A 104 -2.73 0.59 -0.76
C ILE A 104 -3.45 1.84 -1.29
N ARG A 105 -4.76 1.74 -1.60
CA ARG A 105 -5.55 2.89 -2.04
C ARG A 105 -5.59 3.99 -0.99
N ASN A 106 -5.85 3.65 0.27
CA ASN A 106 -5.90 4.62 1.37
C ASN A 106 -4.54 5.27 1.61
N ILE A 107 -3.45 4.49 1.58
CA ILE A 107 -2.09 5.00 1.70
C ILE A 107 -1.78 5.96 0.54
N ASN A 108 -2.05 5.57 -0.70
CA ASN A 108 -1.80 6.41 -1.87
C ASN A 108 -2.56 7.73 -1.80
N TYR A 109 -3.85 7.67 -1.44
CA TYR A 109 -4.67 8.87 -1.30
C TYR A 109 -4.08 9.84 -0.28
N GLN A 110 -3.80 9.37 0.94
CA GLN A 110 -3.26 10.22 2.00
C GLN A 110 -1.85 10.70 1.68
N LEU A 111 -0.98 9.81 1.19
CA LEU A 111 0.39 10.14 0.83
C LEU A 111 0.44 11.23 -0.25
N ASN A 112 -0.33 11.10 -1.32
CA ASN A 112 -0.37 12.08 -2.39
C ASN A 112 -0.89 13.42 -1.89
N SER A 113 -1.98 13.43 -1.12
CA SER A 113 -2.53 14.66 -0.52
C SER A 113 -1.53 15.36 0.43
N ILE A 114 -0.77 14.58 1.21
CA ILE A 114 0.29 15.12 2.09
C ILE A 114 1.42 15.72 1.24
N LEU A 115 1.90 15.00 0.23
CA LEU A 115 3.00 15.46 -0.62
C LEU A 115 2.62 16.74 -1.40
N GLU A 116 1.39 16.83 -1.90
CA GLU A 116 0.87 18.02 -2.55
C GLU A 116 0.78 19.21 -1.58
N ALA A 117 0.26 18.99 -0.37
CA ALA A 117 0.18 20.02 0.65
C ALA A 117 1.56 20.48 1.12
N GLN A 118 2.52 19.55 1.26
CA GLN A 118 3.92 19.87 1.60
C GLN A 118 4.58 20.71 0.50
N LYS A 119 4.46 20.28 -0.76
CA LYS A 119 4.97 21.00 -1.92
C LYS A 119 4.40 22.42 -2.03
N ALA A 120 3.13 22.59 -1.66
CA ALA A 120 2.45 23.87 -1.66
C ALA A 120 2.76 24.73 -0.41
N GLY A 121 3.60 24.27 0.54
CA GLY A 121 3.92 24.95 1.78
C GLY A 121 2.72 25.12 2.73
N LYS A 122 1.70 24.27 2.62
CA LYS A 122 0.46 24.37 3.41
C LYS A 122 0.54 23.71 4.79
N ILE A 123 1.55 22.87 5.03
CA ILE A 123 1.67 22.11 6.28
C ILE A 123 2.55 22.91 7.26
N SER A 124 1.96 23.36 8.35
CA SER A 124 2.69 24.00 9.46
C SER A 124 3.34 22.96 10.38
N GLY A 125 4.53 23.24 10.86
CA GLY A 125 5.27 22.37 11.77
C GLY A 125 6.74 22.25 11.39
N SER A 126 7.44 21.28 12.00
CA SER A 126 8.82 20.96 11.67
C SER A 126 8.87 20.09 10.42
N GLU A 127 9.58 20.54 9.40
CA GLU A 127 9.76 19.76 8.16
C GLU A 127 10.39 18.39 8.45
N ALA A 128 11.37 18.33 9.36
CA ALA A 128 12.01 17.08 9.73
C ALA A 128 11.04 16.08 10.39
N ILE A 129 10.11 16.58 11.22
CA ILE A 129 9.08 15.73 11.85
C ILE A 129 8.01 15.31 10.83
N ILE A 130 7.60 16.21 9.94
CA ILE A 130 6.67 15.90 8.85
C ILE A 130 7.28 14.81 7.96
N ASN A 131 8.55 14.95 7.59
CA ASN A 131 9.28 13.97 6.77
C ASN A 131 9.37 12.60 7.46
N GLN A 132 9.56 12.56 8.79
CA GLN A 132 9.51 11.32 9.55
C GLN A 132 8.20 10.57 9.31
N TYR A 133 7.05 11.24 9.45
CA TYR A 133 5.74 10.61 9.26
C TYR A 133 5.49 10.22 7.81
N ILE A 134 5.94 11.01 6.84
CA ILE A 134 5.88 10.65 5.42
C ILE A 134 6.71 9.39 5.15
N GLY A 135 7.90 9.28 5.72
CA GLY A 135 8.75 8.09 5.63
C GLY A 135 8.08 6.83 6.18
N GLU A 136 7.40 6.96 7.32
CA GLU A 136 6.62 5.86 7.88
C GLU A 136 5.48 5.41 6.96
N ILE A 137 4.79 6.35 6.29
CA ILE A 137 3.73 6.01 5.33
C ILE A 137 4.29 5.29 4.10
N TYR A 138 5.47 5.69 3.59
CA TYR A 138 6.17 4.94 2.53
C TYR A 138 6.51 3.52 2.98
N PHE A 139 6.99 3.33 4.20
CA PHE A 139 7.23 2.02 4.77
C PHE A 139 5.93 1.17 4.79
N MET A 140 4.80 1.74 5.20
CA MET A 140 3.52 1.02 5.23
C MET A 140 3.08 0.58 3.84
N ARG A 141 3.31 1.39 2.79
CA ARG A 141 3.02 0.99 1.41
C ARG A 141 3.92 -0.15 0.97
N ALA A 142 5.20 -0.06 1.24
CA ALA A 142 6.16 -1.12 0.98
C ALA A 142 5.78 -2.44 1.67
N TYR A 143 5.32 -2.36 2.93
CA TYR A 143 4.85 -3.52 3.69
C TYR A 143 3.63 -4.18 3.05
N CYS A 144 2.62 -3.41 2.66
CA CYS A 144 1.44 -3.92 1.97
C CYS A 144 1.80 -4.59 0.64
N TYR A 145 2.68 -3.97 -0.15
CA TYR A 145 3.13 -4.55 -1.41
C TYR A 145 3.92 -5.83 -1.22
N PHE A 146 4.74 -5.92 -0.19
CA PHE A 146 5.49 -7.15 0.08
C PHE A 146 4.58 -8.31 0.48
N ASP A 147 3.56 -8.06 1.32
CA ASP A 147 2.55 -9.07 1.65
C ASP A 147 1.81 -9.58 0.40
N MET A 148 1.47 -8.67 -0.51
CA MET A 148 0.83 -9.04 -1.79
C MET A 148 1.79 -9.74 -2.75
N LEU A 149 3.06 -9.30 -2.84
CA LEU A 149 4.10 -9.94 -3.65
C LEU A 149 4.29 -11.41 -3.28
N GLN A 150 4.36 -11.71 -1.98
CA GLN A 150 4.50 -13.08 -1.48
C GLN A 150 3.30 -13.98 -1.82
N LYS A 151 2.11 -13.40 -1.95
CA LYS A 151 0.87 -14.14 -2.26
C LYS A 151 0.61 -14.30 -3.75
N TRP A 152 0.97 -13.33 -4.56
CA TRP A 152 0.50 -13.20 -5.93
C TRP A 152 1.62 -13.11 -6.99
N GLY A 153 2.85 -12.83 -6.60
CA GLY A 153 3.98 -12.58 -7.50
C GLY A 153 3.78 -11.29 -8.31
N ASP A 154 3.43 -11.40 -9.59
CA ASP A 154 3.21 -10.26 -10.46
C ASP A 154 2.03 -9.41 -10.00
N LEU A 155 2.23 -8.10 -9.83
CA LEU A 155 1.23 -7.14 -9.33
C LEU A 155 1.20 -5.85 -10.16
N PRO A 156 0.05 -5.18 -10.28
CA PRO A 156 0.03 -3.78 -10.70
C PRO A 156 0.81 -2.90 -9.70
N ILE A 157 1.64 -1.99 -10.22
CA ILE A 157 2.26 -0.95 -9.40
C ILE A 157 1.37 0.29 -9.49
N VAL A 158 0.69 0.60 -8.39
CA VAL A 158 -0.29 1.69 -8.28
C VAL A 158 0.19 2.66 -7.20
N THR A 159 0.45 3.90 -7.60
CA THR A 159 0.93 4.96 -6.71
C THR A 159 -0.09 6.08 -6.50
N GLU A 160 -1.27 5.93 -7.10
CA GLU A 160 -2.36 6.90 -7.06
C GLU A 160 -3.64 6.25 -6.55
N ALA A 161 -4.53 7.07 -6.00
CA ALA A 161 -5.88 6.66 -5.66
C ALA A 161 -6.80 6.99 -6.85
N PHE A 162 -7.02 6.02 -7.72
CA PHE A 162 -7.88 6.21 -8.88
C PHE A 162 -9.36 6.42 -8.48
N PRO A 163 -10.10 7.22 -9.27
CA PRO A 163 -11.55 7.32 -9.13
C PRO A 163 -12.21 5.97 -9.45
N ASP A 164 -13.46 5.80 -8.99
CA ASP A 164 -14.29 4.66 -9.33
C ASP A 164 -14.78 4.77 -10.79
N ASN A 165 -13.89 4.44 -11.70
CA ASN A 165 -14.11 4.45 -13.16
C ASN A 165 -13.50 3.19 -13.76
N GLU A 166 -14.33 2.38 -14.38
CA GLU A 166 -13.94 1.07 -14.92
C GLU A 166 -12.79 1.18 -15.93
N GLU A 167 -12.86 2.12 -16.86
CA GLU A 167 -11.83 2.29 -17.90
C GLU A 167 -10.46 2.59 -17.30
N ILE A 168 -10.41 3.50 -16.33
CA ILE A 168 -9.17 3.88 -15.62
C ILE A 168 -8.64 2.69 -14.82
N LEU A 169 -9.51 2.00 -14.09
CA LEU A 169 -9.11 0.85 -13.25
C LEU A 169 -8.61 -0.31 -14.10
N VAL A 170 -9.26 -0.61 -15.22
CA VAL A 170 -8.81 -1.65 -16.17
C VAL A 170 -7.47 -1.26 -16.79
N ALA A 171 -7.28 -0.01 -17.20
CA ALA A 171 -6.02 0.47 -17.76
C ALA A 171 -4.86 0.40 -16.76
N ALA A 172 -5.13 0.64 -15.48
CA ALA A 172 -4.14 0.58 -14.40
C ALA A 172 -3.83 -0.85 -13.95
N ASN A 173 -4.72 -1.82 -14.18
CA ASN A 173 -4.57 -3.22 -13.75
C ASN A 173 -3.62 -4.02 -14.66
N LYS A 174 -2.41 -3.50 -14.86
CA LYS A 174 -1.34 -4.16 -15.61
C LYS A 174 -0.32 -4.73 -14.63
N ARG A 175 -0.33 -6.06 -14.46
CA ARG A 175 0.61 -6.72 -13.56
C ARG A 175 2.04 -6.57 -14.08
N GLN A 176 2.87 -5.93 -13.30
CA GLN A 176 4.31 -5.87 -13.52
C GLN A 176 4.96 -7.18 -13.03
N PRO A 177 6.07 -7.61 -13.63
CA PRO A 177 6.85 -8.75 -13.17
C PRO A 177 7.23 -8.66 -11.69
N CYS A 178 7.31 -9.80 -10.98
CA CYS A 178 7.56 -9.84 -9.54
C CYS A 178 8.83 -9.08 -9.13
N ASN A 179 9.90 -9.17 -9.90
CA ASN A 179 11.14 -8.43 -9.62
C ASN A 179 10.98 -6.90 -9.78
N GLU A 180 10.12 -6.42 -10.69
CA GLU A 180 9.80 -4.99 -10.80
C GLU A 180 8.99 -4.52 -9.59
N VAL A 181 8.07 -5.36 -9.10
CA VAL A 181 7.34 -5.09 -7.87
C VAL A 181 8.30 -5.04 -6.67
N ALA A 182 9.25 -5.96 -6.58
CA ALA A 182 10.26 -5.95 -5.53
C ALA A 182 11.15 -4.70 -5.59
N ARG A 183 11.53 -4.25 -6.78
CA ARG A 183 12.26 -2.98 -6.98
C ARG A 183 11.46 -1.79 -6.48
N PHE A 184 10.18 -1.72 -6.83
CA PHE A 184 9.28 -0.67 -6.35
C PHE A 184 9.17 -0.65 -4.82
N ILE A 185 9.06 -1.83 -4.19
CA ILE A 185 9.06 -1.95 -2.73
C ILE A 185 10.37 -1.39 -2.13
N MET A 186 11.51 -1.75 -2.72
CA MET A 186 12.81 -1.25 -2.27
C MET A 186 12.96 0.26 -2.45
N GLU A 187 12.44 0.84 -3.55
CA GLU A 187 12.42 2.29 -3.77
C GLU A 187 11.59 3.03 -2.71
N ASP A 188 10.44 2.48 -2.31
CA ASP A 188 9.64 3.07 -1.24
C ASP A 188 10.36 2.97 0.12
N LEU A 189 11.08 1.87 0.37
CA LEU A 189 11.91 1.74 1.56
C LEU A 189 13.11 2.69 1.55
N ASP A 190 13.70 2.96 0.40
CA ASP A 190 14.77 3.98 0.27
C ASP A 190 14.25 5.39 0.56
N LYS A 191 13.04 5.72 0.09
CA LYS A 191 12.38 6.98 0.45
C LYS A 191 12.10 7.04 1.96
N ALA A 192 11.58 5.96 2.53
CA ALA A 192 11.35 5.86 3.98
C ALA A 192 12.64 6.11 4.77
N ILE A 193 13.73 5.42 4.44
CA ILE A 193 15.03 5.55 5.09
C ILE A 193 15.56 7.00 4.98
N SER A 194 15.42 7.62 3.80
CA SER A 194 15.92 8.97 3.58
C SER A 194 15.15 10.08 4.30
N LEU A 195 13.87 9.84 4.61
CA LEU A 195 12.98 10.81 5.23
C LEU A 195 12.92 10.68 6.76
N MET A 196 13.08 9.46 7.27
CA MET A 196 13.04 9.19 8.71
C MET A 196 14.34 9.57 9.40
N GLN A 197 14.28 9.82 10.71
CA GLN A 197 15.40 10.25 11.54
C GLN A 197 15.85 9.15 12.49
N ASP A 198 17.16 8.96 12.61
CA ASP A 198 17.73 8.08 13.63
C ASP A 198 17.43 8.61 15.03
N GLY A 199 16.98 7.73 15.93
CA GLY A 199 16.66 8.09 17.30
C GLY A 199 15.45 9.00 17.50
N PHE A 200 14.59 9.18 16.50
CA PHE A 200 13.39 10.01 16.57
C PHE A 200 12.47 9.59 17.72
N ASP A 201 12.21 8.32 17.86
CA ASP A 201 11.37 7.79 18.94
C ASP A 201 12.21 7.01 19.97
N LYS A 202 12.44 7.63 21.13
CA LYS A 202 13.21 7.04 22.23
C LYS A 202 12.51 5.83 22.87
N ASN A 203 11.21 5.67 22.67
CA ASN A 203 10.45 4.54 23.21
C ASN A 203 10.42 3.36 22.26
N HIS A 204 10.97 3.48 21.06
CA HIS A 204 10.99 2.43 20.03
C HIS A 204 9.59 1.89 19.69
N THR A 205 8.59 2.76 19.67
CA THR A 205 7.20 2.43 19.34
C THR A 205 6.84 2.77 17.90
N ARG A 206 7.76 3.45 17.19
CA ARG A 206 7.60 3.86 15.80
C ARG A 206 8.63 3.19 14.89
N ILE A 207 8.31 3.12 13.60
CA ILE A 207 9.23 2.62 12.59
C ILE A 207 10.45 3.55 12.52
N SER A 208 11.63 2.96 12.59
CA SER A 208 12.92 3.65 12.47
C SER A 208 13.56 3.43 11.09
N PRO A 209 14.56 4.23 10.71
CA PRO A 209 15.37 3.94 9.53
C PRO A 209 15.97 2.54 9.54
N ASP A 210 16.41 2.04 10.71
CA ASP A 210 16.97 0.69 10.84
C ASP A 210 15.92 -0.40 10.60
N ALA A 211 14.69 -0.21 11.09
CA ALA A 211 13.59 -1.11 10.78
C ALA A 211 13.32 -1.17 9.27
N ALA A 212 13.39 -0.02 8.58
CA ALA A 212 13.23 0.03 7.13
C ALA A 212 14.42 -0.61 6.38
N ARG A 213 15.66 -0.45 6.86
CA ARG A 213 16.86 -1.12 6.31
C ARG A 213 16.74 -2.64 6.45
N LEU A 214 16.38 -3.13 7.63
CA LEU A 214 16.17 -4.57 7.85
C LEU A 214 15.04 -5.12 6.99
N PHE A 215 13.95 -4.37 6.84
CA PHE A 215 12.86 -4.78 5.98
C PHE A 215 13.25 -4.77 4.49
N LYS A 216 14.04 -3.79 4.03
CA LYS A 216 14.64 -3.76 2.69
C LYS A 216 15.53 -4.99 2.46
N SER A 217 16.38 -5.32 3.42
CA SER A 217 17.21 -6.53 3.36
C SER A 217 16.35 -7.78 3.21
N ARG A 218 15.26 -7.90 3.98
CA ARG A 218 14.32 -9.04 3.90
C ARG A 218 13.64 -9.14 2.54
N VAL A 219 13.13 -8.03 2.00
CA VAL A 219 12.50 -7.99 0.66
C VAL A 219 13.48 -8.42 -0.42
N ALA A 220 14.68 -7.87 -0.40
CA ALA A 220 15.71 -8.18 -1.37
C ALA A 220 16.20 -9.64 -1.25
N LEU A 221 16.35 -10.16 -0.03
CA LEU A 221 16.68 -11.58 0.20
C LEU A 221 15.60 -12.50 -0.37
N TYR A 222 14.33 -12.18 -0.10
CA TYR A 222 13.20 -12.95 -0.60
C TYR A 222 13.21 -13.02 -2.13
N GLU A 223 13.28 -11.88 -2.81
CA GLU A 223 13.23 -11.84 -4.26
C GLU A 223 14.46 -12.46 -4.91
N GLY A 224 15.66 -12.18 -4.40
CA GLY A 224 16.87 -12.79 -4.91
C GLY A 224 16.89 -14.32 -4.76
N SER A 225 16.39 -14.83 -3.64
CA SER A 225 16.23 -16.28 -3.42
C SER A 225 15.15 -16.87 -4.31
N TRP A 226 14.02 -16.18 -4.47
CA TRP A 226 12.91 -16.59 -5.34
C TRP A 226 13.35 -16.72 -6.79
N LEU A 227 14.01 -15.70 -7.34
CA LEU A 227 14.53 -15.72 -8.71
C LEU A 227 15.57 -16.83 -8.92
N THR A 228 16.43 -17.08 -7.92
CA THR A 228 17.42 -18.16 -7.99
C THR A 228 16.77 -19.53 -7.99
N TYR A 229 15.81 -19.74 -7.08
CA TYR A 229 15.21 -21.06 -6.87
C TYR A 229 14.23 -21.44 -8.00
N PHE A 230 13.48 -20.47 -8.51
CA PHE A 230 12.47 -20.69 -9.53
C PHE A 230 12.89 -20.29 -10.95
N ALA A 231 14.18 -20.07 -11.18
CA ALA A 231 14.72 -19.73 -12.50
C ALA A 231 14.20 -20.71 -13.57
N GLY A 232 13.71 -20.16 -14.70
CA GLY A 232 13.17 -20.94 -15.82
C GLY A 232 11.77 -21.48 -15.64
N THR A 233 11.13 -21.33 -14.48
CA THR A 233 9.74 -21.78 -14.24
C THR A 233 8.71 -20.68 -14.46
N ALA A 234 7.42 -21.04 -14.44
CA ALA A 234 6.31 -20.09 -14.55
C ALA A 234 6.23 -19.04 -13.44
N PHE A 235 6.98 -19.20 -12.35
CA PHE A 235 6.96 -18.31 -11.18
C PHE A 235 7.88 -17.09 -11.31
N VAL A 236 8.67 -17.04 -12.38
CA VAL A 236 9.59 -15.92 -12.64
C VAL A 236 9.42 -15.38 -14.06
N PRO A 237 9.67 -14.09 -14.31
CA PRO A 237 9.57 -13.51 -15.64
C PRO A 237 10.41 -14.26 -16.67
N ASN A 238 9.85 -14.43 -17.88
CA ASN A 238 10.45 -15.16 -19.00
C ASN A 238 10.71 -16.66 -18.76
N GLY A 239 10.31 -17.22 -17.63
CA GLY A 239 10.36 -18.65 -17.41
C GLY A 239 9.27 -19.40 -18.20
N GLU A 240 9.41 -20.71 -18.33
CA GLU A 240 8.45 -21.53 -19.06
C GLU A 240 7.07 -21.47 -18.40
N GLY A 241 6.06 -21.07 -19.18
CA GLY A 241 4.68 -20.93 -18.70
C GLY A 241 4.39 -19.67 -17.90
N TRP A 242 5.32 -18.70 -17.81
CA TRP A 242 5.06 -17.45 -17.13
C TRP A 242 3.84 -16.70 -17.70
N PRO A 243 2.77 -16.46 -16.90
CA PRO A 243 1.54 -15.85 -17.40
C PRO A 243 1.70 -14.45 -17.97
N GLY A 244 2.69 -13.68 -17.48
CA GLY A 244 2.99 -12.33 -17.94
C GLY A 244 3.39 -12.28 -19.42
N LYS A 245 3.99 -13.35 -19.97
CA LYS A 245 4.40 -13.45 -21.37
C LYS A 245 3.25 -13.31 -22.36
N ALA A 246 2.06 -13.74 -21.97
CA ALA A 246 0.84 -13.65 -22.81
C ALA A 246 0.22 -12.24 -22.81
N LYS A 247 0.75 -11.31 -22.00
CA LYS A 247 0.26 -9.94 -21.92
C LYS A 247 1.11 -9.05 -22.82
N GLU A 248 0.45 -8.28 -23.70
CA GLU A 248 1.12 -7.38 -24.66
C GLU A 248 2.16 -6.49 -23.99
N TYR A 249 1.82 -5.90 -22.82
CA TYR A 249 2.70 -5.00 -22.09
C TYR A 249 3.92 -5.70 -21.45
N ASN A 250 3.95 -7.01 -21.38
CA ASN A 250 5.07 -7.82 -20.87
C ASN A 250 5.69 -8.73 -21.93
N ALA A 251 5.16 -8.76 -23.16
CA ALA A 251 5.58 -9.70 -24.22
C ALA A 251 7.09 -9.63 -24.53
N ASN A 252 7.68 -8.42 -24.40
CA ASN A 252 9.10 -8.14 -24.67
C ASN A 252 9.85 -7.79 -23.39
N TYR A 253 9.39 -8.26 -22.23
CA TYR A 253 10.04 -7.97 -20.96
C TYR A 253 11.51 -8.40 -20.97
N GLN A 254 12.37 -7.53 -20.44
CA GLN A 254 13.79 -7.77 -20.22
C GLN A 254 14.13 -7.43 -18.78
N TYR A 255 14.91 -8.28 -18.12
CA TYR A 255 15.42 -7.97 -16.78
C TYR A 255 16.29 -6.70 -16.82
N PRO A 256 16.15 -5.75 -15.88
CA PRO A 256 17.00 -4.57 -15.82
C PRO A 256 18.49 -4.87 -15.79
N THR A 257 18.88 -6.00 -15.21
CA THR A 257 20.27 -6.48 -15.14
C THR A 257 20.66 -7.40 -16.29
N GLY A 258 19.77 -7.64 -17.25
CA GLY A 258 20.00 -8.42 -18.48
C GLY A 258 19.64 -9.90 -18.38
N SER A 259 19.60 -10.52 -17.20
CA SER A 259 19.22 -11.92 -17.02
C SER A 259 18.63 -12.19 -15.63
N VAL A 260 17.94 -13.33 -15.46
CA VAL A 260 17.41 -13.77 -14.17
C VAL A 260 18.54 -13.95 -13.14
N ASP A 261 19.67 -14.52 -13.52
CA ASP A 261 20.80 -14.75 -12.61
C ASP A 261 21.44 -13.42 -12.15
N ALA A 262 21.61 -12.48 -13.08
CA ALA A 262 22.13 -11.16 -12.75
C ALA A 262 21.14 -10.38 -11.87
N GLU A 263 19.85 -10.52 -12.09
CA GLU A 263 18.79 -9.90 -11.30
C GLU A 263 18.75 -10.50 -9.88
N ALA A 264 18.80 -11.82 -9.76
CA ALA A 264 18.88 -12.50 -8.47
C ALA A 264 20.13 -12.04 -7.67
N LYS A 265 21.29 -11.97 -8.33
CA LYS A 265 22.52 -11.48 -7.72
C LYS A 265 22.40 -10.03 -7.26
N TYR A 266 21.79 -9.16 -8.06
CA TYR A 266 21.50 -7.77 -7.68
C TYR A 266 20.71 -7.71 -6.37
N PHE A 267 19.59 -8.43 -6.26
CA PHE A 267 18.79 -8.43 -5.05
C PHE A 267 19.55 -8.97 -3.83
N LEU A 268 20.30 -10.08 -3.97
CA LEU A 268 21.10 -10.61 -2.88
C LEU A 268 22.19 -9.63 -2.41
N GLN A 269 22.79 -8.87 -3.33
CA GLN A 269 23.74 -7.82 -2.99
C GLN A 269 23.08 -6.64 -2.27
N GLU A 270 21.90 -6.21 -2.73
CA GLU A 270 21.13 -5.15 -2.05
C GLU A 270 20.67 -5.59 -0.65
N SER A 271 20.34 -6.88 -0.49
CA SER A 271 20.04 -7.44 0.84
C SER A 271 21.24 -7.32 1.79
N ALA A 272 22.42 -7.73 1.35
CA ALA A 272 23.63 -7.63 2.16
C ALA A 272 23.96 -6.17 2.51
N LYS A 273 23.93 -5.27 1.53
CA LYS A 273 24.17 -3.84 1.75
C LYS A 273 23.20 -3.23 2.76
N ALA A 274 21.91 -3.54 2.65
CA ALA A 274 20.91 -3.00 3.57
C ALA A 274 21.11 -3.52 5.00
N ALA A 275 21.53 -4.78 5.17
CA ALA A 275 21.84 -5.38 6.47
C ALA A 275 23.11 -4.80 7.10
N GLU A 276 24.13 -4.47 6.30
CA GLU A 276 25.40 -3.87 6.78
C GLU A 276 25.21 -2.43 7.29
N MET A 277 24.10 -1.78 6.96
CA MET A 277 23.81 -0.39 7.33
C MET A 277 23.03 -0.28 8.66
N VAL A 278 22.70 -1.37 9.31
CA VAL A 278 22.03 -1.45 10.61
C VAL A 278 23.09 -1.65 11.72
#